data_4ea06939aa6f6d3e88f7474b1a3ccb10
#
_entry.id   4ea06939aa6f6d3e88f7474b1a3ccb10
#
_cell.length_a   1.000
_cell.length_b   1.000
_cell.length_c   1.000
_cell.angle_alpha   90.00
_cell.angle_beta   90.00
_cell.angle_gamma   90.00
#
_symmetry.space_group_name_H-M   'P 1'
#
loop_
_entity.id
_entity.type
_entity.pdbx_description
1 polymer ?
#
loop_
_entity_poly.entity_id
_entity_poly.type
_entity_poly.pdbx_seq_one_letter_code
_entity_poly.pdbx_strand_id
1 'polypeptide(L)'
;MTPDYLKDEFLQVLEKQYFSSKTNTLRKNAFESFKIRGLPDKKLEDWRFTDLSSIKRGSYRISDHDAISKEPIDLSQFGLDSFDTLVFINGLYQDDFSSVPNNVNLMSHQEYLERCNWEVHQPNASPFDLLNTAFMDSGICITIEQGNKIDVPLRMLNITSGVSGTMISPRVHLDIGESCSMQLIELSLIHI
;
A
#
# COMPACT_ATOMS: atom_id res chain seq x y z
N MET A 1 -12.93 -0.16 -19.38
CA MET A 1 -14.18 -0.50 -18.66
C MET A 1 -13.79 -0.95 -17.27
N THR A 2 -14.42 -0.41 -16.25
CA THR A 2 -14.17 -0.78 -14.84
C THR A 2 -14.92 -2.08 -14.54
N PRO A 3 -14.27 -3.12 -14.01
CA PRO A 3 -14.94 -4.35 -13.58
C PRO A 3 -16.02 -4.06 -12.54
N ASP A 4 -17.20 -4.70 -12.65
CA ASP A 4 -18.35 -4.42 -11.77
C ASP A 4 -18.06 -4.79 -10.31
N TYR A 5 -17.31 -5.87 -10.06
CA TYR A 5 -16.93 -6.26 -8.70
C TYR A 5 -16.20 -5.15 -7.92
N LEU A 6 -15.42 -4.30 -8.60
CA LEU A 6 -14.73 -3.20 -7.93
C LEU A 6 -15.68 -2.14 -7.35
N LYS A 7 -16.89 -2.01 -7.88
CA LYS A 7 -17.89 -1.08 -7.33
C LYS A 7 -18.43 -1.59 -6.01
N ASP A 8 -18.76 -2.87 -5.96
CA ASP A 8 -19.32 -3.50 -4.77
C ASP A 8 -18.29 -3.53 -3.64
N GLU A 9 -17.05 -3.89 -3.97
CA GLU A 9 -15.94 -3.87 -3.01
C GLU A 9 -15.64 -2.45 -2.51
N PHE A 10 -15.73 -1.43 -3.37
CA PHE A 10 -15.52 -0.05 -2.98
C PHE A 10 -16.57 0.45 -1.98
N LEU A 11 -17.82 0.07 -2.15
CA LEU A 11 -18.88 0.40 -1.19
C LEU A 11 -18.61 -0.24 0.17
N GLN A 12 -18.19 -1.51 0.21
CA GLN A 12 -17.81 -2.18 1.45
C GLN A 12 -16.67 -1.47 2.19
N VAL A 13 -15.66 -0.98 1.45
CA VAL A 13 -14.55 -0.23 2.04
C VAL A 13 -15.01 1.07 2.68
N LEU A 14 -15.94 1.77 2.05
CA LEU A 14 -16.48 3.02 2.60
C LEU A 14 -17.33 2.80 3.86
N GLU A 15 -17.99 1.65 3.98
CA GLU A 15 -18.80 1.28 5.14
C GLU A 15 -17.95 0.99 6.39
N LYS A 16 -16.73 0.54 6.22
CA LYS A 16 -15.81 0.19 7.32
C LYS A 16 -15.38 1.38 8.20
N GLN A 17 -15.74 2.61 7.89
CA GLN A 17 -15.54 3.85 8.68
C GLN A 17 -14.15 4.06 9.33
N TYR A 18 -13.11 3.46 8.78
CA TYR A 18 -11.75 3.60 9.33
C TYR A 18 -11.14 4.99 9.14
N PHE A 19 -11.70 5.78 8.22
CA PHE A 19 -11.14 7.06 7.82
C PHE A 19 -12.10 8.22 8.01
N SER A 20 -11.53 9.42 8.17
CA SER A 20 -12.28 10.67 8.24
C SER A 20 -13.11 10.93 6.98
N SER A 21 -14.08 11.81 7.08
CA SER A 21 -14.88 12.25 5.93
C SER A 21 -14.03 12.86 4.82
N LYS A 22 -12.94 13.55 5.18
CA LYS A 22 -11.97 14.14 4.25
C LYS A 22 -11.28 13.03 3.43
N THR A 23 -10.74 12.02 4.11
CA THR A 23 -10.08 10.89 3.46
C THR A 23 -11.06 10.08 2.60
N ASN A 24 -12.29 9.87 3.07
CA ASN A 24 -13.31 9.20 2.28
C ASN A 24 -13.72 9.99 1.03
N THR A 25 -13.71 11.31 1.08
CA THR A 25 -13.93 12.16 -0.11
C THR A 25 -12.80 11.97 -1.13
N LEU A 26 -11.56 11.95 -0.66
CA LEU A 26 -10.39 11.67 -1.49
C LEU A 26 -10.49 10.31 -2.20
N ARG A 27 -10.85 9.26 -1.46
CA ARG A 27 -11.05 7.91 -1.99
C ARG A 27 -12.14 7.86 -3.05
N LYS A 28 -13.29 8.51 -2.79
CA LYS A 28 -14.39 8.62 -3.76
C LYS A 28 -13.94 9.30 -5.04
N ASN A 29 -13.23 10.42 -4.95
CA ASN A 29 -12.73 11.16 -6.11
C ASN A 29 -11.74 10.31 -6.93
N ALA A 30 -10.87 9.56 -6.27
CA ALA A 30 -9.94 8.65 -6.93
C ALA A 30 -10.69 7.52 -7.64
N PHE A 31 -11.71 6.94 -7.01
CA PHE A 31 -12.51 5.88 -7.64
C PHE A 31 -13.30 6.39 -8.86
N GLU A 32 -13.92 7.58 -8.78
CA GLU A 32 -14.59 8.20 -9.92
C GLU A 32 -13.61 8.44 -11.08
N SER A 33 -12.44 8.95 -10.78
CA SER A 33 -11.39 9.15 -11.78
C SER A 33 -10.93 7.82 -12.39
N PHE A 34 -10.80 6.78 -11.58
CA PHE A 34 -10.51 5.42 -12.06
C PHE A 34 -11.61 4.88 -12.96
N LYS A 35 -12.89 5.07 -12.62
CA LYS A 35 -14.01 4.64 -13.48
C LYS A 35 -13.96 5.25 -14.88
N ILE A 36 -13.55 6.51 -14.98
CA ILE A 36 -13.41 7.21 -16.26
C ILE A 36 -12.24 6.63 -17.07
N ARG A 37 -11.08 6.43 -16.43
CA ARG A 37 -9.86 5.96 -17.11
C ARG A 37 -9.88 4.45 -17.37
N GLY A 38 -10.43 3.67 -16.44
CA GLY A 38 -10.39 2.21 -16.45
C GLY A 38 -8.99 1.65 -16.27
N LEU A 39 -8.87 0.33 -16.35
CA LEU A 39 -7.57 -0.35 -16.39
C LEU A 39 -6.86 -0.06 -17.72
N PRO A 40 -5.53 0.11 -17.70
CA PRO A 40 -4.78 0.38 -18.92
C PRO A 40 -4.92 -0.76 -19.92
N ASP A 41 -4.71 -0.46 -21.18
CA ASP A 41 -4.69 -1.43 -22.26
C ASP A 41 -3.37 -1.36 -23.04
N LYS A 42 -3.17 -2.33 -23.94
CA LYS A 42 -1.95 -2.44 -24.76
C LYS A 42 -1.76 -1.30 -25.78
N LYS A 43 -2.71 -0.37 -25.90
CA LYS A 43 -2.58 0.81 -26.76
C LYS A 43 -1.75 1.90 -26.07
N LEU A 44 -1.66 1.87 -24.75
CA LEU A 44 -0.78 2.74 -23.99
C LEU A 44 0.64 2.18 -24.05
N GLU A 45 1.61 3.03 -24.43
CA GLU A 45 3.00 2.64 -24.65
C GLU A 45 3.59 1.92 -23.45
N ASP A 46 3.41 2.46 -22.25
CA ASP A 46 3.93 1.90 -20.99
C ASP A 46 3.34 0.51 -20.66
N TRP A 47 2.19 0.17 -21.26
CA TRP A 47 1.46 -1.07 -20.99
C TRP A 47 1.43 -2.04 -22.16
N ARG A 48 2.13 -1.72 -23.24
CA ARG A 48 2.12 -2.48 -24.50
C ARG A 48 2.44 -3.96 -24.32
N PHE A 49 3.38 -4.26 -23.43
CA PHE A 49 3.87 -5.62 -23.17
C PHE A 49 3.29 -6.24 -21.89
N THR A 50 2.37 -5.57 -21.21
CA THR A 50 1.77 -6.06 -19.96
C THR A 50 0.39 -6.61 -20.19
N ASP A 51 0.17 -7.88 -19.85
CA ASP A 51 -1.14 -8.50 -19.98
C ASP A 51 -1.93 -8.38 -18.67
N LEU A 52 -2.97 -7.55 -18.67
CA LEU A 52 -3.88 -7.33 -17.55
C LEU A 52 -5.19 -8.13 -17.68
N SER A 53 -5.23 -9.13 -18.55
CA SER A 53 -6.46 -9.88 -18.82
C SER A 53 -6.96 -10.66 -17.60
N SER A 54 -6.05 -11.13 -16.73
CA SER A 54 -6.39 -11.80 -15.48
C SER A 54 -7.10 -10.85 -14.50
N ILE A 55 -6.61 -9.63 -14.36
CA ILE A 55 -7.23 -8.60 -13.52
C ILE A 55 -8.59 -8.18 -14.07
N LYS A 56 -8.70 -8.04 -15.39
CA LYS A 56 -9.95 -7.64 -16.06
C LYS A 56 -11.07 -8.69 -15.96
N ARG A 57 -10.71 -9.98 -15.95
CA ARG A 57 -11.65 -11.10 -15.90
C ARG A 57 -11.82 -11.71 -14.51
N GLY A 58 -10.90 -11.42 -13.62
CA GLY A 58 -10.94 -11.90 -12.25
C GLY A 58 -12.05 -11.24 -11.43
N SER A 59 -12.29 -11.80 -10.27
CA SER A 59 -13.10 -11.20 -9.21
C SER A 59 -12.24 -11.18 -7.95
N TYR A 60 -11.89 -9.99 -7.49
CA TYR A 60 -11.02 -9.80 -6.33
C TYR A 60 -11.82 -9.17 -5.21
N ARG A 61 -11.57 -9.61 -3.98
CA ARG A 61 -12.15 -9.04 -2.77
C ARG A 61 -11.07 -8.30 -2.00
N ILE A 62 -11.50 -7.29 -1.26
CA ILE A 62 -10.60 -6.59 -0.34
C ILE A 62 -10.17 -7.57 0.74
N SER A 63 -8.91 -7.45 1.14
CA SER A 63 -8.38 -8.22 2.28
C SER A 63 -9.26 -7.98 3.51
N ASP A 64 -9.68 -9.08 4.12
CA ASP A 64 -10.25 -9.02 5.46
C ASP A 64 -9.07 -9.07 6.45
N HIS A 65 -8.82 -7.94 7.10
CA HIS A 65 -7.71 -7.81 8.04
C HIS A 65 -7.85 -8.76 9.23
N ASP A 66 -9.08 -9.18 9.56
CA ASP A 66 -9.35 -10.14 10.62
C ASP A 66 -9.10 -11.59 10.19
N ALA A 67 -9.06 -11.82 8.88
CA ALA A 67 -8.83 -13.14 8.27
C ALA A 67 -7.37 -13.39 7.87
N ILE A 68 -6.42 -12.64 8.42
CA ILE A 68 -4.99 -12.94 8.24
C ILE A 68 -4.76 -14.38 8.67
N SER A 69 -4.21 -15.17 7.77
CA SER A 69 -3.87 -16.56 8.04
C SER A 69 -3.18 -16.67 9.41
N LYS A 70 -3.79 -17.41 10.33
CA LYS A 70 -3.19 -17.70 11.65
C LYS A 70 -2.04 -18.70 11.54
N GLU A 71 -1.72 -19.14 10.33
CA GLU A 71 -0.55 -19.98 10.10
C GLU A 71 0.70 -19.16 10.36
N PRO A 72 1.57 -19.64 11.24
CA PRO A 72 2.81 -18.95 11.54
C PRO A 72 3.67 -18.86 10.27
N ILE A 73 3.94 -17.65 9.82
CA ILE A 73 4.89 -17.42 8.75
C ILE A 73 6.29 -17.55 9.37
N ASP A 74 7.09 -18.48 8.84
CA ASP A 74 8.49 -18.59 9.25
C ASP A 74 9.30 -17.44 8.63
N LEU A 75 9.54 -16.41 9.43
CA LEU A 75 10.29 -15.25 9.05
C LEU A 75 11.82 -15.44 9.12
N SER A 76 12.29 -16.53 9.73
CA SER A 76 13.75 -16.79 9.93
C SER A 76 14.49 -16.89 8.60
N GLN A 77 13.85 -17.42 7.56
CA GLN A 77 14.40 -17.56 6.22
C GLN A 77 14.72 -16.22 5.52
N PHE A 78 14.21 -15.11 6.04
CA PHE A 78 14.39 -13.78 5.40
C PHE A 78 15.52 -12.97 6.04
N GLY A 79 16.28 -13.55 6.97
CA GLY A 79 17.43 -12.90 7.59
C GLY A 79 17.07 -11.56 8.22
N LEU A 80 16.02 -11.51 9.06
CA LEU A 80 15.54 -10.27 9.68
C LEU A 80 16.61 -9.65 10.59
N ASP A 81 17.46 -10.47 11.20
CA ASP A 81 18.50 -10.02 12.13
C ASP A 81 19.62 -9.18 11.51
N SER A 82 19.67 -9.14 10.17
CA SER A 82 20.78 -8.48 9.45
C SER A 82 20.51 -7.02 9.11
N PHE A 83 19.24 -6.58 9.14
CA PHE A 83 18.81 -5.23 8.76
C PHE A 83 17.62 -4.81 9.59
N ASP A 84 17.52 -3.52 9.89
CA ASP A 84 16.24 -2.96 10.30
C ASP A 84 15.20 -3.21 9.21
N THR A 85 14.07 -3.78 9.60
CA THR A 85 13.09 -4.31 8.65
C THR A 85 11.68 -3.93 9.06
N LEU A 86 10.94 -3.33 8.13
CA LEU A 86 9.50 -3.11 8.23
C LEU A 86 8.79 -4.31 7.59
N VAL A 87 8.02 -5.05 8.36
CA VAL A 87 7.31 -6.24 7.90
C VAL A 87 5.85 -5.92 7.64
N PHE A 88 5.38 -6.28 6.45
CA PHE A 88 3.98 -6.20 6.07
C PHE A 88 3.47 -7.60 5.71
N ILE A 89 2.35 -8.00 6.29
CA ILE A 89 1.67 -9.25 5.94
C ILE A 89 0.29 -8.88 5.38
N ASN A 90 0.04 -9.30 4.15
CA ASN A 90 -1.19 -8.97 3.42
C ASN A 90 -1.53 -7.46 3.43
N GLY A 91 -0.48 -6.63 3.32
CA GLY A 91 -0.59 -5.17 3.32
C GLY A 91 -0.65 -4.51 4.70
N LEU A 92 -0.74 -5.28 5.79
CA LEU A 92 -0.75 -4.77 7.16
C LEU A 92 0.65 -4.73 7.75
N TYR A 93 1.02 -3.58 8.29
CA TYR A 93 2.25 -3.43 9.07
C TYR A 93 2.19 -4.29 10.33
N GLN A 94 3.29 -4.97 10.62
CA GLN A 94 3.45 -5.90 11.75
C GLN A 94 4.54 -5.36 12.69
N ASP A 95 4.13 -4.69 13.75
CA ASP A 95 5.04 -4.08 14.72
C ASP A 95 5.90 -5.13 15.44
N ASP A 96 5.27 -6.24 15.86
CA ASP A 96 5.94 -7.34 16.58
C ASP A 96 7.08 -8.00 15.80
N PHE A 97 7.07 -7.88 14.47
CA PHE A 97 8.07 -8.47 13.57
C PHE A 97 8.98 -7.43 12.92
N SER A 98 8.79 -6.16 13.26
CA SER A 98 9.51 -5.06 12.64
C SER A 98 10.57 -4.48 13.57
N SER A 99 11.62 -3.94 12.99
CA SER A 99 12.61 -3.13 13.67
C SER A 99 12.92 -1.88 12.86
N VAL A 100 13.17 -0.77 13.53
CA VAL A 100 13.53 0.50 12.90
C VAL A 100 14.70 1.15 13.63
N PRO A 101 15.56 1.90 12.92
CA PRO A 101 16.60 2.71 13.56
C PRO A 101 16.01 3.75 14.51
N ASN A 102 16.75 4.11 15.58
CA ASN A 102 16.29 5.07 16.59
C ASN A 102 15.94 6.47 16.04
N ASN A 103 16.47 6.84 14.89
CA ASN A 103 16.24 8.12 14.20
C ASN A 103 15.20 8.04 13.07
N VAL A 104 14.44 6.97 13.02
CA VAL A 104 13.28 6.78 12.16
C VAL A 104 12.03 6.72 13.02
N ASN A 105 11.07 7.58 12.72
CA ASN A 105 9.75 7.57 13.36
C ASN A 105 8.71 6.97 12.44
N LEU A 106 7.84 6.16 13.00
CA LEU A 106 6.71 5.58 12.28
C LEU A 106 5.40 6.19 12.78
N MET A 107 4.49 6.39 11.86
CA MET A 107 3.12 6.83 12.10
C MET A 107 2.17 5.99 11.27
N SER A 108 0.98 5.71 11.77
CA SER A 108 -0.02 5.01 10.96
C SER A 108 -0.42 5.86 9.74
N HIS A 109 -0.76 5.19 8.65
CA HIS A 109 -1.28 5.85 7.45
C HIS A 109 -2.49 6.74 7.75
N GLN A 110 -3.41 6.27 8.60
CA GLN A 110 -4.58 7.03 9.00
C GLN A 110 -4.19 8.34 9.70
N GLU A 111 -3.31 8.27 10.69
CA GLU A 111 -2.85 9.44 11.44
C GLU A 111 -2.13 10.44 10.53
N TYR A 112 -1.30 9.96 9.60
CA TYR A 112 -0.64 10.78 8.62
C TYR A 112 -1.63 11.55 7.74
N LEU A 113 -2.66 10.90 7.23
CA LEU A 113 -3.67 11.54 6.37
C LEU A 113 -4.51 12.58 7.12
N GLU A 114 -4.70 12.41 8.42
CA GLU A 114 -5.41 13.40 9.25
C GLU A 114 -4.56 14.65 9.50
N ARG A 115 -3.24 14.48 9.69
CA ARG A 115 -2.31 15.58 9.97
C ARG A 115 -1.91 16.35 8.72
N CYS A 116 -1.80 15.67 7.59
CA CYS A 116 -1.32 16.26 6.34
C CYS A 116 -2.46 16.68 5.42
N ASN A 117 -2.27 17.78 4.71
CA ASN A 117 -3.14 18.17 3.60
C ASN A 117 -2.73 17.41 2.33
N TRP A 118 -2.77 16.08 2.41
CA TRP A 118 -2.45 15.25 1.26
C TRP A 118 -3.59 15.31 0.23
N GLU A 119 -3.28 15.72 -0.99
CA GLU A 119 -4.21 15.76 -2.11
C GLU A 119 -3.71 14.83 -3.21
N VAL A 120 -4.55 13.91 -3.66
CA VAL A 120 -4.28 13.15 -4.89
C VAL A 120 -4.65 14.00 -6.08
N HIS A 121 -4.00 15.12 -6.23
CA HIS A 121 -4.15 15.95 -7.41
C HIS A 121 -2.94 15.78 -8.33
N GLN A 122 -2.75 14.57 -8.85
CA GLN A 122 -1.90 14.40 -10.02
C GLN A 122 -2.80 14.20 -11.23
N PRO A 123 -2.90 15.21 -12.12
CA PRO A 123 -3.67 15.09 -13.36
C PRO A 123 -3.27 13.86 -14.19
N ASN A 124 -2.05 13.37 -13.96
CA ASN A 124 -1.45 12.23 -14.65
C ASN A 124 -1.32 10.97 -13.80
N ALA A 125 -2.03 10.88 -12.65
CA ALA A 125 -2.02 9.66 -11.83
C ALA A 125 -2.34 8.43 -12.68
N SER A 126 -1.55 7.36 -12.53
CA SER A 126 -1.82 6.12 -13.26
C SER A 126 -3.15 5.51 -12.80
N PRO A 127 -3.79 4.67 -13.61
CA PRO A 127 -4.98 3.94 -13.17
C PRO A 127 -4.78 3.12 -11.89
N PHE A 128 -3.57 2.58 -11.68
CA PHE A 128 -3.25 1.84 -10.46
C PHE A 128 -3.02 2.75 -9.25
N ASP A 129 -2.50 3.96 -9.43
CA ASP A 129 -2.41 4.94 -8.34
C ASP A 129 -3.81 5.37 -7.88
N LEU A 130 -4.73 5.58 -8.83
CA LEU A 130 -6.11 5.90 -8.54
C LEU A 130 -6.80 4.75 -7.81
N LEU A 131 -6.57 3.51 -8.26
CA LEU A 131 -7.12 2.31 -7.65
C LEU A 131 -6.56 2.12 -6.23
N ASN A 132 -5.24 2.22 -6.05
CA ASN A 132 -4.63 2.16 -4.73
C ASN A 132 -5.19 3.24 -3.80
N THR A 133 -5.33 4.48 -4.27
CA THR A 133 -5.91 5.57 -3.47
C THR A 133 -7.36 5.30 -3.08
N ALA A 134 -8.16 4.75 -3.99
CA ALA A 134 -9.56 4.43 -3.71
C ALA A 134 -9.68 3.34 -2.63
N PHE A 135 -8.83 2.32 -2.72
CA PHE A 135 -8.89 1.14 -1.88
C PHE A 135 -7.88 1.13 -0.71
N MET A 136 -7.05 2.18 -0.57
CA MET A 136 -6.11 2.25 0.55
C MET A 136 -6.83 2.04 1.88
N ASP A 137 -6.34 1.12 2.66
CA ASP A 137 -6.94 0.71 3.92
C ASP A 137 -5.89 0.57 5.04
N SER A 138 -4.62 0.50 4.67
CA SER A 138 -3.51 0.28 5.58
C SER A 138 -2.24 0.94 5.10
N GLY A 139 -1.25 1.00 5.97
CA GLY A 139 0.08 1.52 5.67
C GLY A 139 0.70 2.31 6.79
N ILE A 140 1.84 2.90 6.50
CA ILE A 140 2.61 3.71 7.46
C ILE A 140 3.18 4.96 6.78
N CYS A 141 3.52 5.94 7.60
CA CYS A 141 4.42 7.01 7.23
C CYS A 141 5.75 6.82 7.95
N ILE A 142 6.84 6.87 7.20
CA ILE A 142 8.23 6.85 7.69
C ILE A 142 8.71 8.28 7.72
N THR A 143 9.03 8.79 8.90
CA THR A 143 9.52 10.17 9.08
C THR A 143 10.96 10.16 9.52
N ILE A 144 11.79 10.97 8.87
CA ILE A 144 13.18 11.22 9.23
C ILE A 144 13.34 12.72 9.45
N GLU A 145 13.70 13.09 10.68
CA GLU A 145 13.91 14.50 11.03
C GLU A 145 15.14 15.07 10.35
N GLN A 146 15.10 16.37 10.10
CA GLN A 146 16.16 17.12 9.41
C GLN A 146 17.58 16.78 9.93
N GLY A 147 18.49 16.59 8.99
CA GLY A 147 19.91 16.35 9.24
C GLY A 147 20.29 14.92 9.60
N ASN A 148 19.32 14.03 9.78
CA ASN A 148 19.59 12.62 10.10
C ASN A 148 20.05 11.82 8.88
N LYS A 149 21.01 10.93 9.12
CA LYS A 149 21.49 9.96 8.11
C LYS A 149 21.25 8.55 8.63
N ILE A 150 20.71 7.73 7.78
CA ILE A 150 20.48 6.32 8.03
C ILE A 150 21.51 5.54 7.22
N ASP A 151 22.59 5.11 7.90
CA ASP A 151 23.75 4.52 7.22
C ASP A 151 23.51 3.08 6.77
N VAL A 152 22.63 2.35 7.49
CA VAL A 152 22.24 0.99 7.13
C VAL A 152 20.92 1.04 6.35
N PRO A 153 20.79 0.34 5.23
CA PRO A 153 19.54 0.31 4.49
C PRO A 153 18.36 -0.18 5.34
N LEU A 154 17.26 0.55 5.32
CA LEU A 154 15.99 0.09 5.87
C LEU A 154 15.34 -0.85 4.87
N ARG A 155 14.99 -2.06 5.30
CA ARG A 155 14.31 -3.03 4.46
C ARG A 155 12.79 -2.97 4.68
N MET A 156 12.03 -3.03 3.62
CA MET A 156 10.59 -3.21 3.65
C MET A 156 10.26 -4.59 3.06
N LEU A 157 9.71 -5.48 3.86
CA LEU A 157 9.39 -6.84 3.49
C LEU A 157 7.88 -7.00 3.39
N ASN A 158 7.38 -7.14 2.17
CA ASN A 158 5.97 -7.39 1.87
C ASN A 158 5.74 -8.88 1.66
N ILE A 159 4.95 -9.50 2.50
CA ILE A 159 4.58 -10.92 2.42
C ILE A 159 3.09 -11.01 2.08
N THR A 160 2.78 -11.71 1.00
CA THR A 160 1.40 -12.03 0.64
C THR A 160 1.18 -13.52 0.79
N SER A 161 0.29 -13.89 1.69
CA SER A 161 -0.09 -15.29 1.95
C SER A 161 -1.61 -15.41 2.06
N GLY A 162 -2.16 -16.58 1.77
CA GLY A 162 -3.57 -16.87 2.00
C GLY A 162 -4.42 -17.00 0.74
N VAL A 163 -5.65 -16.55 0.79
CA VAL A 163 -6.69 -16.86 -0.19
C VAL A 163 -6.45 -16.17 -1.53
N SER A 164 -6.45 -16.97 -2.61
CA SER A 164 -6.43 -16.44 -3.98
C SER A 164 -7.62 -15.49 -4.21
N GLY A 165 -7.38 -14.45 -5.01
CA GLY A 165 -8.41 -13.46 -5.32
C GLY A 165 -8.56 -12.34 -4.28
N THR A 166 -7.57 -12.16 -3.43
CA THR A 166 -7.52 -11.04 -2.49
C THR A 166 -6.81 -9.84 -3.12
N MET A 167 -7.35 -8.66 -2.91
CA MET A 167 -6.75 -7.37 -3.25
C MET A 167 -6.27 -6.69 -1.96
N ILE A 168 -5.01 -6.27 -1.97
CA ILE A 168 -4.40 -5.48 -0.90
C ILE A 168 -3.93 -4.15 -1.48
N SER A 169 -4.09 -3.07 -0.72
CA SER A 169 -3.79 -1.71 -1.18
C SER A 169 -3.04 -0.92 -0.10
N PRO A 170 -1.89 -1.42 0.38
CA PRO A 170 -1.10 -0.69 1.37
C PRO A 170 -0.52 0.58 0.76
N ARG A 171 -0.19 1.53 1.62
CA ARG A 171 0.51 2.74 1.24
C ARG A 171 1.61 3.09 2.24
N VAL A 172 2.78 3.39 1.70
CA VAL A 172 3.90 3.91 2.49
C VAL A 172 4.16 5.34 2.08
N HIS A 173 4.21 6.23 3.07
CA HIS A 173 4.60 7.62 2.89
C HIS A 173 6.01 7.80 3.44
N LEU A 174 6.81 8.60 2.73
CA LEU A 174 8.14 9.01 3.17
C LEU A 174 8.12 10.51 3.41
N ASP A 175 8.30 10.91 4.67
CA ASP A 175 8.43 12.30 5.09
C ASP A 175 9.88 12.53 5.53
N ILE A 176 10.69 13.01 4.59
CA ILE A 176 12.14 13.09 4.73
C ILE A 176 12.54 14.55 4.87
N GLY A 177 13.09 14.89 6.03
CA GLY A 177 13.57 16.22 6.34
C GLY A 177 14.75 16.66 5.45
N GLU A 178 15.05 17.95 5.46
CA GLU A 178 16.17 18.50 4.69
C GLU A 178 17.52 17.91 5.16
N SER A 179 18.44 17.71 4.21
CA SER A 179 19.77 17.17 4.47
C SER A 179 19.79 15.75 5.07
N CYS A 180 18.71 15.00 4.91
CA CYS A 180 18.64 13.60 5.28
C CYS A 180 19.13 12.69 4.16
N SER A 181 19.55 11.48 4.54
CA SER A 181 19.83 10.40 3.58
C SER A 181 19.42 9.06 4.16
N MET A 182 18.79 8.22 3.31
CA MET A 182 18.49 6.84 3.63
C MET A 182 18.49 5.98 2.36
N GLN A 183 18.63 4.69 2.53
CA GLN A 183 18.37 3.70 1.50
C GLN A 183 17.19 2.84 1.94
N LEU A 184 16.23 2.64 1.05
CA LEU A 184 15.09 1.76 1.26
C LEU A 184 15.20 0.59 0.27
N ILE A 185 15.13 -0.64 0.80
CA ILE A 185 15.12 -1.87 -0.01
C ILE A 185 13.74 -2.49 0.14
N GLU A 186 12.98 -2.53 -0.95
CA GLU A 186 11.69 -3.20 -0.98
C GLU A 186 11.82 -4.62 -1.51
N LEU A 187 11.31 -5.58 -0.74
CA LEU A 187 11.19 -6.98 -1.11
C LEU A 187 9.72 -7.39 -1.07
N SER A 188 9.23 -7.97 -2.14
CA SER A 188 7.87 -8.48 -2.21
C SER A 188 7.87 -9.97 -2.48
N LEU A 189 7.26 -10.73 -1.58
CA LEU A 189 7.19 -12.19 -1.60
C LEU A 189 5.73 -12.61 -1.71
N ILE A 190 5.43 -13.32 -2.79
CA ILE A 190 4.08 -13.79 -3.11
C ILE A 190 4.08 -15.32 -3.05
N HIS A 191 3.07 -15.91 -2.44
CA HIS A 191 2.89 -17.37 -2.32
C HIS A 191 3.93 -18.09 -1.46
N ILE A 192 4.05 -17.63 -0.23
CA ILE A 192 4.78 -18.42 0.78
C ILE A 192 3.80 -19.35 1.50
#